data_b73ab8ee41ce550f5a741051efb79091
#
_entry.id   b73ab8ee41ce550f5a741051efb79091
#
_cell.length_a   1.000
_cell.length_b   1.000
_cell.length_c   1.000
_cell.angle_alpha   90.00
_cell.angle_beta   90.00
_cell.angle_gamma   90.00
#
_symmetry.space_group_name_H-M   'P 1'
#
loop_
_entity.id
_entity.type
_entity.pdbx_description
1 polymer ?
#
loop_
_entity_poly.entity_id
_entity_poly.type
_entity_poly.pdbx_seq_one_letter_code
_entity_poly.pdbx_strand_id
1 'polypeptide(L)'
;MHSGWLSNSYLVGDEEGGTGVMIDAGGPVMPLIEAATRHGLSITHLLVTHADPDHIAEADTYTSRYDLQVLAHPVEADRMDRVDGTLADGDTITAGGLEIATLLTPGHSPGHVSFLVNGTDCFTADVLFHGTVGGTMRDSYDSLHHSIMDVLMELPHETRVHPGHTDPTTIGAEWDENVFIRLWRGVDPTGDEPCTVNGRAGTLELFAPDYDGGHKGLVKWEDGSHDVVPGSRVVKGAPQ
;
A
#
# COMPACT_ATOMS: atom_id res chain seq x y z
N MET A 1 0.56 2.43 -14.13
CA MET A 1 1.82 2.47 -13.34
C MET A 1 2.67 3.64 -13.83
N HIS A 2 3.21 4.43 -12.93
CA HIS A 2 4.11 5.54 -13.24
C HIS A 2 5.51 5.02 -13.61
N SER A 3 6.07 5.48 -14.74
CA SER A 3 7.34 4.95 -15.26
C SER A 3 8.59 5.31 -14.43
N GLY A 4 8.51 6.35 -13.61
CA GLY A 4 9.62 6.82 -12.76
C GLY A 4 9.54 6.27 -11.33
N TRP A 5 8.33 6.12 -10.79
CA TRP A 5 8.10 5.65 -9.42
C TRP A 5 7.54 4.23 -9.35
N LEU A 6 7.09 3.66 -10.49
CA LEU A 6 6.45 2.35 -10.58
C LEU A 6 5.17 2.22 -9.72
N SER A 7 4.56 3.36 -9.33
CA SER A 7 3.36 3.39 -8.53
C SER A 7 2.09 3.19 -9.35
N ASN A 8 1.08 2.60 -8.73
CA ASN A 8 -0.25 2.39 -9.28
C ASN A 8 -1.21 3.45 -8.74
N SER A 9 -2.10 3.93 -9.62
CA SER A 9 -3.32 4.65 -9.25
C SER A 9 -4.49 3.94 -9.91
N TYR A 10 -5.67 4.01 -9.30
CA TYR A 10 -6.80 3.22 -9.72
C TYR A 10 -8.04 4.07 -9.98
N LEU A 11 -8.84 3.62 -10.95
CA LEU A 11 -10.21 4.08 -11.18
C LEU A 11 -11.14 2.90 -10.90
N VAL A 12 -12.11 3.12 -10.02
CA VAL A 12 -13.16 2.15 -9.72
C VAL A 12 -14.50 2.75 -10.08
N GLY A 13 -15.28 2.06 -10.91
CA GLY A 13 -16.62 2.46 -11.31
C GLY A 13 -17.66 1.44 -10.86
N ASP A 14 -18.87 1.90 -10.56
CA ASP A 14 -19.99 1.02 -10.19
C ASP A 14 -20.61 0.34 -11.42
N GLU A 15 -20.97 1.14 -12.43
CA GLU A 15 -21.53 0.67 -13.70
C GLU A 15 -21.21 1.64 -14.83
N GLU A 16 -21.46 1.23 -16.08
CA GLU A 16 -21.29 2.09 -17.25
C GLU A 16 -22.19 3.32 -17.16
N GLY A 17 -21.61 4.51 -17.29
CA GLY A 17 -22.33 5.78 -17.14
C GLY A 17 -22.68 6.16 -15.69
N GLY A 18 -22.23 5.40 -14.71
CA GLY A 18 -22.50 5.58 -13.30
C GLY A 18 -21.49 6.46 -12.56
N THR A 19 -21.20 6.06 -11.32
CA THR A 19 -20.28 6.77 -10.44
C THR A 19 -18.90 6.11 -10.41
N GLY A 20 -17.85 6.93 -10.34
CA GLY A 20 -16.49 6.46 -10.19
C GLY A 20 -15.75 7.14 -9.04
N VAL A 21 -14.77 6.44 -8.50
CA VAL A 21 -13.81 6.98 -7.53
C VAL A 21 -12.39 6.74 -8.04
N MET A 22 -11.49 7.68 -7.72
CA MET A 22 -10.05 7.50 -7.91
C MET A 22 -9.44 7.05 -6.59
N ILE A 23 -8.48 6.13 -6.65
CA ILE A 23 -7.67 5.73 -5.49
C ILE A 23 -6.22 6.04 -5.84
N ASP A 24 -5.62 6.92 -5.04
CA ASP A 24 -4.32 7.55 -5.23
C ASP A 24 -4.18 8.33 -6.56
N ALA A 25 -3.17 9.19 -6.62
CA ALA A 25 -2.91 10.10 -7.72
C ALA A 25 -1.41 10.27 -7.96
N GLY A 26 -0.65 9.17 -7.95
CA GLY A 26 0.78 9.19 -8.26
C GLY A 26 1.11 9.31 -9.74
N GLY A 27 0.11 9.05 -10.60
CA GLY A 27 0.21 9.12 -12.07
C GLY A 27 0.57 7.77 -12.73
N PRO A 28 0.56 7.69 -14.07
CA PRO A 28 0.04 8.72 -14.97
C PRO A 28 -1.50 8.79 -14.92
N VAL A 29 -2.02 9.98 -14.65
CA VAL A 29 -3.48 10.18 -14.45
C VAL A 29 -4.28 10.20 -15.75
N MET A 30 -3.65 10.56 -16.88
CA MET A 30 -4.37 10.68 -18.16
C MET A 30 -5.06 9.40 -18.63
N PRO A 31 -4.46 8.19 -18.55
CA PRO A 31 -5.15 6.95 -18.89
C PRO A 31 -6.41 6.69 -18.06
N LEU A 32 -6.42 7.08 -16.77
CA LEU A 32 -7.59 6.92 -15.90
C LEU A 32 -8.68 7.95 -16.24
N ILE A 33 -8.29 9.19 -16.56
CA ILE A 33 -9.21 10.24 -17.05
C ILE A 33 -9.87 9.82 -18.37
N GLU A 34 -9.10 9.26 -19.29
CA GLU A 34 -9.61 8.74 -20.56
C GLU A 34 -10.55 7.54 -20.34
N ALA A 35 -10.23 6.65 -19.41
CA ALA A 35 -11.09 5.54 -19.03
C ALA A 35 -12.40 6.05 -18.40
N ALA A 36 -12.34 6.98 -17.45
CA ALA A 36 -13.52 7.60 -16.86
C ALA A 36 -14.42 8.24 -17.92
N THR A 37 -13.83 8.95 -18.89
CA THR A 37 -14.57 9.56 -20.00
C THR A 37 -15.19 8.51 -20.92
N ARG A 38 -14.44 7.45 -21.27
CA ARG A 38 -14.91 6.37 -22.16
C ARG A 38 -16.09 5.61 -21.56
N HIS A 39 -16.05 5.36 -20.24
CA HIS A 39 -17.12 4.68 -19.52
C HIS A 39 -18.21 5.61 -19.01
N GLY A 40 -18.12 6.93 -19.29
CA GLY A 40 -19.11 7.92 -18.90
C GLY A 40 -19.25 8.11 -17.39
N LEU A 41 -18.20 7.81 -16.61
CA LEU A 41 -18.24 7.85 -15.15
C LEU A 41 -18.24 9.28 -14.61
N SER A 42 -19.10 9.53 -13.62
CA SER A 42 -19.08 10.73 -12.79
C SER A 42 -18.14 10.53 -11.60
N ILE A 43 -16.98 11.16 -11.62
CA ILE A 43 -15.97 11.01 -10.55
C ILE A 43 -16.33 11.87 -9.37
N THR A 44 -16.51 11.26 -8.20
CA THR A 44 -17.02 11.92 -6.98
C THR A 44 -15.98 12.01 -5.86
N HIS A 45 -14.97 11.13 -5.84
CA HIS A 45 -13.96 11.09 -4.79
C HIS A 45 -12.55 10.79 -5.33
N LEU A 46 -11.56 11.36 -4.68
CA LEU A 46 -10.18 10.89 -4.64
C LEU A 46 -9.91 10.37 -3.23
N LEU A 47 -9.72 9.07 -3.11
CA LEU A 47 -9.39 8.39 -1.86
C LEU A 47 -7.86 8.22 -1.81
N VAL A 48 -7.23 8.73 -0.76
CA VAL A 48 -5.78 8.70 -0.62
C VAL A 48 -5.41 7.69 0.46
N THR A 49 -4.60 6.71 0.08
CA THR A 49 -4.14 5.66 1.00
C THR A 49 -3.10 6.20 1.97
N HIS A 50 -2.14 6.97 1.46
CA HIS A 50 -1.11 7.68 2.23
C HIS A 50 -0.50 8.82 1.38
N ALA A 51 0.16 9.78 2.03
CA ALA A 51 0.62 11.01 1.38
C ALA A 51 2.08 10.97 0.92
N ASP A 52 2.54 9.83 0.37
CA ASP A 52 3.83 9.79 -0.29
C ASP A 52 3.75 10.41 -1.68
N PRO A 53 4.82 11.09 -2.15
CA PRO A 53 4.78 11.84 -3.41
C PRO A 53 4.32 11.02 -4.61
N ASP A 54 4.69 9.76 -4.65
CA ASP A 54 4.32 8.84 -5.74
C ASP A 54 2.86 8.33 -5.66
N HIS A 55 2.11 8.73 -4.62
CA HIS A 55 0.67 8.48 -4.47
C HIS A 55 -0.19 9.73 -4.57
N ILE A 56 0.39 10.95 -4.47
CA ILE A 56 -0.38 12.19 -4.47
C ILE A 56 0.08 13.25 -5.48
N ALA A 57 1.21 13.08 -6.17
CA ALA A 57 1.83 14.12 -7.00
C ALA A 57 0.90 14.72 -8.07
N GLU A 58 -0.10 13.98 -8.54
CA GLU A 58 -1.03 14.41 -9.58
C GLU A 58 -2.45 14.69 -9.04
N ALA A 59 -2.62 14.79 -7.71
CA ALA A 59 -3.93 15.06 -7.09
C ALA A 59 -4.60 16.34 -7.63
N ASP A 60 -3.81 17.39 -7.88
CA ASP A 60 -4.28 18.63 -8.47
C ASP A 60 -4.87 18.47 -9.87
N THR A 61 -4.38 17.51 -10.64
CA THR A 61 -4.93 17.22 -11.97
C THR A 61 -6.37 16.70 -11.87
N TYR A 62 -6.66 15.83 -10.90
CA TYR A 62 -8.01 15.33 -10.66
C TYR A 62 -8.92 16.41 -10.08
N THR A 63 -8.46 17.15 -9.07
CA THR A 63 -9.27 18.20 -8.41
C THR A 63 -9.54 19.42 -9.29
N SER A 64 -8.69 19.70 -10.29
CA SER A 64 -8.92 20.73 -11.29
C SER A 64 -9.93 20.32 -12.36
N ARG A 65 -10.09 19.01 -12.59
CA ARG A 65 -10.94 18.46 -13.65
C ARG A 65 -12.31 18.05 -13.18
N TYR A 66 -12.43 17.55 -11.95
CA TYR A 66 -13.65 17.01 -11.39
C TYR A 66 -14.05 17.75 -10.13
N ASP A 67 -15.37 17.92 -9.93
CA ASP A 67 -15.92 18.37 -8.66
C ASP A 67 -16.01 17.16 -7.71
N LEU A 68 -14.90 16.84 -7.09
CA LEU A 68 -14.74 15.66 -6.24
C LEU A 68 -14.26 16.03 -4.83
N GLN A 69 -14.50 15.14 -3.88
CA GLN A 69 -13.97 15.24 -2.52
C GLN A 69 -12.66 14.46 -2.40
N VAL A 70 -11.64 15.08 -1.80
CA VAL A 70 -10.38 14.40 -1.43
C VAL A 70 -10.50 13.93 0.01
N LEU A 71 -10.37 12.63 0.22
CA LEU A 71 -10.47 12.00 1.54
C LEU A 71 -9.15 11.26 1.87
N ALA A 72 -8.65 11.46 3.10
CA ALA A 72 -7.45 10.82 3.61
C ALA A 72 -7.55 10.59 5.12
N HIS A 73 -6.70 9.73 5.69
CA HIS A 73 -6.55 9.63 7.14
C HIS A 73 -6.00 10.95 7.72
N PRO A 74 -6.41 11.40 8.93
CA PRO A 74 -5.97 12.68 9.50
C PRO A 74 -4.46 12.89 9.49
N VAL A 75 -3.67 11.87 9.83
CA VAL A 75 -2.20 11.94 9.86
C VAL A 75 -1.62 12.19 8.47
N GLU A 76 -2.22 11.63 7.43
CA GLU A 76 -1.79 11.84 6.05
C GLU A 76 -2.30 13.18 5.50
N ALA A 77 -3.51 13.61 5.90
CA ALA A 77 -4.10 14.89 5.54
C ALA A 77 -3.20 16.08 5.89
N ASP A 78 -2.51 16.02 7.04
CA ASP A 78 -1.58 17.07 7.49
C ASP A 78 -0.36 17.25 6.54
N ARG A 79 -0.15 16.31 5.61
CA ARG A 79 0.95 16.31 4.64
C ARG A 79 0.51 16.72 3.23
N MET A 80 -0.77 17.05 3.06
CA MET A 80 -1.39 17.38 1.76
C MET A 80 -1.88 18.82 1.74
N ASP A 81 -1.83 19.46 0.55
CA ASP A 81 -2.27 20.84 0.37
C ASP A 81 -3.81 20.96 0.40
N ARG A 82 -4.53 19.90 -0.01
CA ARG A 82 -6.00 19.85 -0.03
C ARG A 82 -6.51 18.51 0.44
N VAL A 83 -7.35 18.51 1.46
CA VAL A 83 -8.19 17.40 1.91
C VAL A 83 -9.55 17.98 2.30
N ASP A 84 -10.63 17.43 1.77
CA ASP A 84 -12.00 17.92 2.00
C ASP A 84 -12.66 17.19 3.18
N GLY A 85 -12.17 16.02 3.57
CA GLY A 85 -12.65 15.24 4.72
C GLY A 85 -11.67 14.17 5.16
N THR A 86 -11.81 13.71 6.39
CA THR A 86 -10.93 12.69 6.97
C THR A 86 -11.62 11.34 7.13
N LEU A 87 -10.83 10.27 7.08
CA LEU A 87 -11.26 8.88 7.21
C LEU A 87 -10.60 8.24 8.43
N ALA A 88 -11.38 7.46 9.16
CA ALA A 88 -10.91 6.63 10.27
C ALA A 88 -11.15 5.14 9.97
N ASP A 89 -10.56 4.28 10.78
CA ASP A 89 -10.79 2.84 10.72
C ASP A 89 -12.29 2.51 10.86
N GLY A 90 -12.77 1.63 9.97
CA GLY A 90 -14.18 1.21 9.93
C GLY A 90 -15.14 2.20 9.28
N ASP A 91 -14.68 3.38 8.85
CA ASP A 91 -15.53 4.29 8.07
C ASP A 91 -15.90 3.66 6.73
N THR A 92 -17.14 3.92 6.29
CA THR A 92 -17.65 3.47 5.00
C THR A 92 -18.02 4.67 4.13
N ILE A 93 -17.50 4.68 2.91
CA ILE A 93 -17.83 5.68 1.88
C ILE A 93 -18.81 5.02 0.90
N THR A 94 -19.93 5.68 0.63
CA THR A 94 -20.87 5.27 -0.41
C THR A 94 -20.77 6.21 -1.60
N ALA A 95 -20.44 5.67 -2.79
CA ALA A 95 -20.33 6.42 -4.02
C ALA A 95 -21.08 5.69 -5.14
N GLY A 96 -22.31 6.13 -5.46
CA GLY A 96 -23.19 5.37 -6.35
C GLY A 96 -23.48 3.98 -5.80
N GLY A 97 -23.18 2.95 -6.59
CA GLY A 97 -23.29 1.54 -6.18
C GLY A 97 -22.05 0.96 -5.49
N LEU A 98 -21.02 1.80 -5.21
CA LEU A 98 -19.81 1.38 -4.52
C LEU A 98 -19.99 1.55 -3.00
N GLU A 99 -19.70 0.51 -2.24
CA GLU A 99 -19.50 0.53 -0.80
C GLU A 99 -18.01 0.29 -0.51
N ILE A 100 -17.36 1.27 0.12
CA ILE A 100 -15.92 1.29 0.29
C ILE A 100 -15.62 1.39 1.79
N ALA A 101 -15.17 0.30 2.39
CA ALA A 101 -14.74 0.28 3.78
C ALA A 101 -13.27 0.74 3.89
N THR A 102 -13.00 1.59 4.88
CA THR A 102 -11.67 2.04 5.25
C THR A 102 -11.09 1.10 6.30
N LEU A 103 -9.93 0.52 6.02
CA LEU A 103 -9.18 -0.32 6.95
C LEU A 103 -7.90 0.44 7.34
N LEU A 104 -7.71 0.73 8.61
CA LEU A 104 -6.45 1.34 9.08
C LEU A 104 -5.34 0.30 9.03
N THR A 105 -4.34 0.55 8.20
CA THR A 105 -3.22 -0.38 7.94
C THR A 105 -1.87 0.33 8.05
N PRO A 106 -1.49 0.83 9.26
CA PRO A 106 -0.22 1.51 9.47
C PRO A 106 0.96 0.55 9.33
N GLY A 107 2.18 1.13 9.25
CA GLY A 107 3.44 0.38 9.21
C GLY A 107 4.39 0.87 8.14
N HIS A 108 3.90 1.14 6.92
CA HIS A 108 4.62 1.90 5.90
C HIS A 108 4.60 3.41 6.22
N SER A 109 3.44 3.92 6.56
CA SER A 109 3.24 5.25 7.14
C SER A 109 2.22 5.19 8.28
N PRO A 110 2.27 6.13 9.27
CA PRO A 110 1.43 6.05 10.47
C PRO A 110 -0.08 6.21 10.20
N GLY A 111 -0.44 6.88 9.13
CA GLY A 111 -1.83 7.12 8.74
C GLY A 111 -2.26 6.29 7.51
N HIS A 112 -1.50 5.26 7.15
CA HIS A 112 -1.82 4.44 5.99
C HIS A 112 -3.17 3.74 6.16
N VAL A 113 -4.00 3.79 5.10
CA VAL A 113 -5.27 3.07 5.02
C VAL A 113 -5.34 2.23 3.75
N SER A 114 -6.01 1.09 3.85
CA SER A 114 -6.43 0.27 2.71
C SER A 114 -7.92 0.46 2.48
N PHE A 115 -8.37 0.34 1.23
CA PHE A 115 -9.79 0.47 0.87
C PHE A 115 -10.33 -0.87 0.38
N LEU A 116 -11.35 -1.40 1.05
CA LEU A 116 -12.05 -2.61 0.63
C LEU A 116 -13.36 -2.23 -0.09
N VAL A 117 -13.38 -2.43 -1.39
CA VAL A 117 -14.53 -2.09 -2.25
C VAL A 117 -15.44 -3.31 -2.41
N ASN A 118 -16.72 -3.13 -2.09
CA ASN A 118 -17.79 -4.14 -2.21
C ASN A 118 -17.44 -5.49 -1.58
N GLY A 119 -16.52 -5.51 -0.60
CA GLY A 119 -16.07 -6.73 0.08
C GLY A 119 -15.24 -7.69 -0.78
N THR A 120 -14.83 -7.30 -1.99
CA THR A 120 -14.16 -8.18 -2.96
C THR A 120 -12.81 -7.68 -3.46
N ASP A 121 -12.57 -6.38 -3.44
CA ASP A 121 -11.37 -5.73 -3.99
C ASP A 121 -10.71 -4.86 -2.94
N CYS A 122 -9.52 -5.22 -2.48
CA CYS A 122 -8.76 -4.50 -1.49
C CYS A 122 -7.59 -3.74 -2.13
N PHE A 123 -7.59 -2.42 -2.00
CA PHE A 123 -6.51 -1.54 -2.44
C PHE A 123 -5.56 -1.32 -1.28
N THR A 124 -4.45 -2.04 -1.29
CA THR A 124 -3.52 -2.16 -0.16
C THR A 124 -2.35 -1.18 -0.22
N ALA A 125 -2.23 -0.43 -1.32
CA ALA A 125 -1.13 0.50 -1.58
C ALA A 125 0.23 -0.08 -1.10
N ASP A 126 0.91 0.60 -0.17
CA ASP A 126 2.29 0.29 0.20
C ASP A 126 2.45 -0.56 1.46
N VAL A 127 1.41 -1.31 1.83
CA VAL A 127 1.48 -2.30 2.92
C VAL A 127 1.70 -3.70 2.39
N LEU A 128 0.90 -4.16 1.43
CA LEU A 128 0.99 -5.51 0.87
C LEU A 128 1.12 -5.44 -0.66
N PHE A 129 2.18 -6.04 -1.20
CA PHE A 129 2.45 -6.17 -2.64
C PHE A 129 2.35 -7.63 -3.08
N HIS A 130 2.39 -7.85 -4.39
CA HIS A 130 2.50 -9.20 -4.92
C HIS A 130 3.88 -9.80 -4.60
N GLY A 131 3.91 -10.74 -3.65
CA GLY A 131 5.09 -11.49 -3.23
C GLY A 131 6.04 -10.75 -2.27
N THR A 132 5.73 -9.51 -1.86
CA THR A 132 6.54 -8.72 -0.92
C THR A 132 5.66 -7.81 -0.08
N VAL A 133 6.26 -6.98 0.78
CA VAL A 133 5.55 -6.08 1.70
C VAL A 133 6.18 -4.69 1.70
N GLY A 134 5.50 -3.70 2.26
CA GLY A 134 5.99 -2.35 2.45
C GLY A 134 7.23 -2.24 3.33
N GLY A 135 8.01 -1.17 3.17
CA GLY A 135 9.10 -0.85 4.08
C GLY A 135 8.60 -0.10 5.32
N THR A 136 9.30 -0.27 6.47
CA THR A 136 8.86 0.28 7.77
C THR A 136 9.66 1.51 8.22
N MET A 137 10.49 2.06 7.36
CA MET A 137 11.41 3.15 7.73
C MET A 137 10.74 4.45 8.20
N ARG A 138 9.43 4.60 8.01
CA ARG A 138 8.66 5.80 8.38
C ARG A 138 7.72 5.58 9.55
N ASP A 139 7.46 4.31 9.91
CA ASP A 139 6.58 3.97 11.01
C ASP A 139 7.16 2.78 11.78
N SER A 140 6.50 1.63 11.83
CA SER A 140 6.96 0.52 12.64
C SER A 140 6.71 -0.84 11.98
N TYR A 141 7.62 -1.77 12.23
CA TYR A 141 7.47 -3.15 11.84
C TYR A 141 6.28 -3.82 12.52
N ASP A 142 6.08 -3.58 13.81
CA ASP A 142 4.97 -4.20 14.55
C ASP A 142 3.62 -3.77 13.99
N SER A 143 3.51 -2.49 13.60
CA SER A 143 2.30 -1.98 12.91
C SER A 143 2.11 -2.64 11.54
N LEU A 144 3.17 -2.77 10.73
CA LEU A 144 3.09 -3.42 9.42
C LEU A 144 2.69 -4.89 9.55
N HIS A 145 3.34 -5.61 10.48
CA HIS A 145 3.04 -7.01 10.76
C HIS A 145 1.56 -7.19 11.17
N HIS A 146 1.07 -6.37 12.12
CA HIS A 146 -0.33 -6.37 12.55
C HIS A 146 -1.27 -6.07 11.38
N SER A 147 -1.01 -5.02 10.60
CA SER A 147 -1.83 -4.63 9.46
C SER A 147 -1.96 -5.74 8.42
N ILE A 148 -0.88 -6.47 8.17
CA ILE A 148 -0.92 -7.58 7.22
C ILE A 148 -1.55 -8.82 7.85
N MET A 149 -1.06 -9.28 9.01
CA MET A 149 -1.44 -10.58 9.54
C MET A 149 -2.81 -10.60 10.23
N ASP A 150 -3.16 -9.50 10.93
CA ASP A 150 -4.36 -9.44 11.76
C ASP A 150 -5.50 -8.62 11.13
N VAL A 151 -5.23 -7.89 10.01
CA VAL A 151 -6.26 -7.13 9.28
C VAL A 151 -6.43 -7.69 7.86
N LEU A 152 -5.39 -7.64 7.02
CA LEU A 152 -5.52 -8.01 5.62
C LEU A 152 -5.67 -9.52 5.43
N MET A 153 -4.91 -10.35 6.15
CA MET A 153 -5.00 -11.81 6.04
C MET A 153 -6.29 -12.41 6.65
N GLU A 154 -7.09 -11.62 7.38
CA GLU A 154 -8.43 -12.00 7.84
C GLU A 154 -9.50 -11.82 6.75
N LEU A 155 -9.18 -11.15 5.62
CA LEU A 155 -10.09 -11.05 4.48
C LEU A 155 -10.23 -12.41 3.78
N PRO A 156 -11.36 -12.68 3.09
CA PRO A 156 -11.54 -13.90 2.30
C PRO A 156 -10.38 -14.12 1.31
N HIS A 157 -9.94 -15.35 1.15
CA HIS A 157 -8.81 -15.72 0.27
C HIS A 157 -9.03 -15.31 -1.19
N GLU A 158 -10.29 -15.24 -1.64
CA GLU A 158 -10.66 -14.76 -2.99
C GLU A 158 -10.62 -13.25 -3.15
N THR A 159 -10.44 -12.47 -2.07
CA THR A 159 -10.33 -11.01 -2.16
C THR A 159 -9.15 -10.62 -3.05
N ARG A 160 -9.44 -9.85 -4.09
CA ARG A 160 -8.42 -9.31 -5.00
C ARG A 160 -7.65 -8.20 -4.30
N VAL A 161 -6.33 -8.25 -4.41
CA VAL A 161 -5.42 -7.25 -3.86
C VAL A 161 -4.90 -6.37 -4.99
N HIS A 162 -5.07 -5.07 -4.83
CA HIS A 162 -4.60 -4.03 -5.74
C HIS A 162 -3.52 -3.19 -5.04
N PRO A 163 -2.24 -3.52 -5.22
CA PRO A 163 -1.14 -2.89 -4.49
C PRO A 163 -0.74 -1.53 -5.07
N GLY A 164 -0.02 -0.73 -4.29
CA GLY A 164 0.59 0.53 -4.74
C GLY A 164 1.69 0.34 -5.78
N HIS A 165 2.33 -0.81 -5.75
CA HIS A 165 3.32 -1.26 -6.73
C HIS A 165 3.04 -2.71 -7.13
N THR A 166 3.57 -3.17 -8.26
CA THR A 166 3.36 -4.52 -8.82
C THR A 166 1.99 -4.76 -9.46
N ASP A 167 1.82 -5.96 -9.99
CA ASP A 167 0.56 -6.45 -10.55
C ASP A 167 -0.40 -6.87 -9.41
N PRO A 168 -1.72 -6.90 -9.66
CA PRO A 168 -2.70 -7.42 -8.71
C PRO A 168 -2.44 -8.88 -8.33
N THR A 169 -2.91 -9.25 -7.12
CA THR A 169 -2.86 -10.60 -6.58
C THR A 169 -4.15 -10.93 -5.81
N THR A 170 -4.14 -11.92 -4.93
CA THR A 170 -5.24 -12.22 -4.00
C THR A 170 -4.71 -12.49 -2.60
N ILE A 171 -5.56 -12.33 -1.58
CA ILE A 171 -5.20 -12.66 -0.20
C ILE A 171 -4.72 -14.11 -0.09
N GLY A 172 -5.38 -15.07 -0.77
CA GLY A 172 -4.98 -16.46 -0.76
C GLY A 172 -3.61 -16.72 -1.40
N ALA A 173 -3.31 -16.06 -2.52
CA ALA A 173 -2.00 -16.18 -3.16
C ALA A 173 -0.89 -15.62 -2.25
N GLU A 174 -1.11 -14.46 -1.64
CA GLU A 174 -0.13 -13.88 -0.71
C GLU A 174 0.02 -14.73 0.55
N TRP A 175 -1.07 -15.31 1.08
CA TRP A 175 -0.99 -16.24 2.19
C TRP A 175 -0.08 -17.44 1.89
N ASP A 176 -0.17 -18.00 0.68
CA ASP A 176 0.56 -19.22 0.32
C ASP A 176 1.99 -18.95 -0.19
N GLU A 177 2.22 -17.83 -0.88
CA GLU A 177 3.43 -17.61 -1.67
C GLU A 177 4.31 -16.46 -1.16
N ASN A 178 3.75 -15.43 -0.48
CA ASN A 178 4.52 -14.29 -0.01
C ASN A 178 5.55 -14.69 1.05
N VAL A 179 6.82 -14.46 0.75
CA VAL A 179 7.95 -14.95 1.58
C VAL A 179 7.99 -14.31 2.97
N PHE A 180 7.50 -13.08 3.14
CA PHE A 180 7.40 -12.42 4.44
C PHE A 180 6.29 -13.07 5.27
N ILE A 181 5.11 -13.26 4.69
CA ILE A 181 3.95 -13.88 5.35
C ILE A 181 4.28 -15.33 5.73
N ARG A 182 4.91 -16.10 4.84
CA ARG A 182 5.35 -17.47 5.12
C ARG A 182 6.34 -17.55 6.28
N LEU A 183 7.30 -16.61 6.33
CA LEU A 183 8.25 -16.50 7.43
C LEU A 183 7.52 -16.16 8.74
N TRP A 184 6.63 -15.18 8.75
CA TRP A 184 5.85 -14.79 9.95
C TRP A 184 4.95 -15.92 10.47
N ARG A 185 4.45 -16.77 9.58
CA ARG A 185 3.70 -17.98 9.92
C ARG A 185 4.58 -19.15 10.39
N GLY A 186 5.91 -19.00 10.35
CA GLY A 186 6.84 -20.08 10.69
C GLY A 186 6.87 -21.23 9.68
N VAL A 187 6.42 -21.00 8.44
CA VAL A 187 6.48 -21.98 7.34
C VAL A 187 7.91 -22.07 6.80
N ASP A 188 8.55 -20.92 6.64
CA ASP A 188 9.95 -20.84 6.20
C ASP A 188 10.87 -20.49 7.37
N PRO A 189 12.12 -20.99 7.39
CA PRO A 189 13.04 -20.71 8.48
C PRO A 189 13.53 -19.26 8.44
N THR A 190 13.76 -18.69 9.61
CA THR A 190 14.40 -17.38 9.79
C THR A 190 15.88 -17.48 9.49
N GLY A 191 16.43 -16.52 8.75
CA GLY A 191 17.88 -16.37 8.54
C GLY A 191 18.59 -15.83 9.78
N ASP A 192 19.94 -15.94 9.77
CA ASP A 192 20.81 -15.52 10.87
C ASP A 192 22.08 -14.79 10.38
N GLU A 193 22.07 -14.28 9.13
CA GLU A 193 23.23 -13.63 8.53
C GLU A 193 23.50 -12.27 9.19
N PRO A 194 24.69 -11.99 9.74
CA PRO A 194 25.03 -10.67 10.24
C PRO A 194 24.94 -9.62 9.12
N CYS A 195 24.46 -8.44 9.46
CA CYS A 195 24.39 -7.32 8.49
C CYS A 195 24.56 -5.97 9.18
N THR A 196 24.74 -4.93 8.35
CA THR A 196 24.58 -3.55 8.78
C THR A 196 23.61 -2.81 7.85
N VAL A 197 22.83 -1.90 8.41
CA VAL A 197 21.96 -0.99 7.65
C VAL A 197 22.25 0.43 8.11
N ASN A 198 22.74 1.28 7.21
CA ASN A 198 23.18 2.65 7.54
C ASN A 198 24.18 2.69 8.70
N GLY A 199 25.05 1.68 8.83
CA GLY A 199 26.05 1.57 9.90
C GLY A 199 25.54 0.98 11.22
N ARG A 200 24.24 0.69 11.39
CA ARG A 200 23.69 -0.01 12.55
C ARG A 200 23.76 -1.52 12.32
N ALA A 201 24.36 -2.24 13.26
CA ALA A 201 24.46 -3.70 13.22
C ALA A 201 23.11 -4.38 13.49
N GLY A 202 22.87 -5.50 12.82
CA GLY A 202 21.69 -6.32 12.98
C GLY A 202 21.86 -7.71 12.39
N THR A 203 20.80 -8.49 12.42
CA THR A 203 20.72 -9.83 11.81
C THR A 203 19.71 -9.80 10.67
N LEU A 204 20.11 -10.25 9.49
CA LEU A 204 19.24 -10.36 8.32
C LEU A 204 18.46 -11.67 8.41
N GLU A 205 17.18 -11.56 8.73
CA GLU A 205 16.29 -12.72 8.89
C GLU A 205 15.67 -13.18 7.58
N LEU A 206 15.47 -12.23 6.63
CA LEU A 206 15.02 -12.49 5.27
C LEU A 206 15.67 -11.50 4.30
N PHE A 207 16.01 -11.97 3.09
CA PHE A 207 16.45 -11.11 1.99
C PHE A 207 15.83 -11.61 0.69
N ALA A 208 14.80 -10.93 0.22
CA ALA A 208 13.94 -11.37 -0.87
C ALA A 208 13.88 -10.34 -2.01
N PRO A 209 13.52 -10.75 -3.24
CA PRO A 209 13.26 -9.83 -4.34
C PRO A 209 12.21 -8.78 -3.97
N ASP A 210 12.39 -7.56 -4.49
CA ASP A 210 11.44 -6.45 -4.34
C ASP A 210 10.89 -6.01 -5.70
N TYR A 211 9.84 -5.21 -5.69
CA TYR A 211 9.10 -4.77 -6.88
C TYR A 211 9.94 -3.92 -7.86
N ASP A 212 10.98 -3.24 -7.38
CA ASP A 212 11.86 -2.37 -8.17
C ASP A 212 12.99 -3.13 -8.88
N GLY A 213 13.01 -4.45 -8.79
CA GLY A 213 14.08 -5.33 -9.31
C GLY A 213 15.27 -5.44 -8.36
N GLY A 214 15.22 -4.78 -7.20
CA GLY A 214 16.18 -4.92 -6.11
C GLY A 214 15.76 -6.01 -5.13
N HIS A 215 16.06 -5.77 -3.85
CA HIS A 215 15.71 -6.67 -2.75
C HIS A 215 15.14 -5.89 -1.58
N LYS A 216 14.42 -6.60 -0.71
CA LYS A 216 13.95 -6.12 0.58
C LYS A 216 14.46 -7.03 1.69
N GLY A 217 14.92 -6.44 2.79
CA GLY A 217 15.46 -7.17 3.93
C GLY A 217 14.56 -7.03 5.16
N LEU A 218 14.28 -8.16 5.84
CA LEU A 218 13.79 -8.14 7.22
C LEU A 218 15.01 -8.21 8.13
N VAL A 219 15.20 -7.18 8.93
CA VAL A 219 16.36 -7.03 9.82
C VAL A 219 15.90 -7.00 11.26
N LYS A 220 16.49 -7.88 12.09
CA LYS A 220 16.37 -7.86 13.55
C LYS A 220 17.54 -7.09 14.15
N TRP A 221 17.22 -6.13 14.99
CA TRP A 221 18.21 -5.32 15.70
C TRP A 221 18.67 -5.97 17.01
N GLU A 222 19.78 -5.47 17.58
CA GLU A 222 20.33 -5.97 18.86
C GLU A 222 19.36 -5.82 20.03
N ASP A 223 18.46 -4.82 19.99
CA ASP A 223 17.44 -4.59 20.99
C ASP A 223 16.21 -5.50 20.86
N GLY A 224 16.21 -6.37 19.84
CA GLY A 224 15.13 -7.29 19.51
C GLY A 224 14.03 -6.72 18.63
N SER A 225 14.05 -5.44 18.32
CA SER A 225 13.11 -4.82 17.35
C SER A 225 13.46 -5.24 15.91
N HIS A 226 12.50 -5.02 14.98
CA HIS A 226 12.68 -5.36 13.57
C HIS A 226 12.40 -4.16 12.68
N ASP A 227 12.92 -4.21 11.44
CA ASP A 227 12.53 -3.33 10.34
C ASP A 227 12.52 -4.09 9.00
N VAL A 228 11.60 -3.68 8.12
CA VAL A 228 11.64 -4.03 6.70
C VAL A 228 12.30 -2.89 5.94
N VAL A 229 13.45 -3.15 5.35
CA VAL A 229 14.30 -2.12 4.73
C VAL A 229 14.61 -2.42 3.27
N PRO A 230 14.84 -1.39 2.42
CA PRO A 230 15.34 -1.61 1.06
C PRO A 230 16.67 -2.37 1.08
N GLY A 231 16.80 -3.40 0.26
CA GLY A 231 18.00 -4.24 0.19
C GLY A 231 19.26 -3.47 -0.21
N SER A 232 19.12 -2.36 -0.94
CA SER A 232 20.22 -1.45 -1.29
C SER A 232 20.89 -0.79 -0.07
N ARG A 233 20.24 -0.80 1.10
CA ARG A 233 20.79 -0.29 2.35
C ARG A 233 21.43 -1.37 3.23
N VAL A 234 21.24 -2.64 2.86
CA VAL A 234 21.77 -3.79 3.60
C VAL A 234 23.18 -4.11 3.13
N VAL A 235 24.13 -4.10 4.05
CA VAL A 235 25.49 -4.62 3.83
C VAL A 235 25.60 -5.93 4.59
N LYS A 236 25.72 -7.03 3.84
CA LYS A 236 25.84 -8.39 4.39
C LYS A 236 27.22 -8.63 4.99
N GLY A 237 27.28 -9.42 6.05
CA GLY A 237 28.49 -9.80 6.79
C GLY A 237 28.64 -9.04 8.10
N ALA A 238 29.59 -9.52 8.92
CA ALA A 238 29.89 -8.86 10.21
C ALA A 238 30.41 -7.42 10.01
N PRO A 239 30.08 -6.49 10.91
CA PRO A 239 30.68 -5.16 10.90
C PRO A 239 32.22 -5.27 10.98
N GLN A 240 32.92 -4.52 10.13
CA GLN A 240 34.38 -4.41 10.16
C GLN A 240 34.83 -3.48 11.31
#